data_187a6e3dd0647901eb6b01027f17b419
#
_entry.id   187a6e3dd0647901eb6b01027f17b419
#
_cell.length_a   1.000
_cell.length_b   1.000
_cell.length_c   1.000
_cell.angle_alpha   90.00
_cell.angle_beta   90.00
_cell.angle_gamma   90.00
#
_symmetry.space_group_name_H-M   'P 1'
#
loop_
_entity.id
_entity.type
_entity.pdbx_description
1 polymer ?
#
loop_
_entity_poly.entity_id
_entity_poly.type
_entity_poly.pdbx_seq_one_letter_code
_entity_poly.pdbx_strand_id
1 'polypeptide(L)'
;LEMSKERNLFKLFYNDVGLLTGSFLKKTALDVLDGNPDINYGSIYENAVAQELRAHGFDLYYYNSKKLGELDFLIQDRNDHVLPIEVKSGKSYKRHRAMDNVLAHPEYHLNTGYVLGPCNVSVEGNVTHLPVYMAGMFHNE
;
A
#
# COMPACT_ATOMS: atom_id res chain seq x y z
N LEU A 1 0.29 -16.39 11.73
CA LEU A 1 0.95 -15.21 12.30
C LEU A 1 0.04 -14.63 13.39
N GLU A 2 0.29 -14.95 14.65
CA GLU A 2 -0.29 -14.17 15.76
C GLU A 2 0.46 -12.83 15.85
N MET A 3 0.13 -11.94 14.94
CA MET A 3 0.48 -10.53 15.11
C MET A 3 -0.41 -9.99 16.22
N SER A 4 0.17 -9.46 17.29
CA SER A 4 -0.58 -8.81 18.35
C SER A 4 -1.37 -7.65 17.74
N LYS A 5 -2.69 -7.77 17.71
CA LYS A 5 -3.60 -6.69 17.31
C LYS A 5 -3.53 -5.61 18.37
N GLU A 6 -2.74 -4.57 18.15
CA GLU A 6 -2.89 -3.34 18.90
C GLU A 6 -4.22 -2.70 18.52
N ARG A 7 -5.21 -2.82 19.40
CA ARG A 7 -6.59 -2.40 19.14
C ARG A 7 -6.82 -0.90 19.01
N ASN A 8 -5.79 -0.09 19.23
CA ASN A 8 -5.89 1.37 19.28
C ASN A 8 -5.27 2.09 18.06
N LEU A 9 -4.67 1.35 17.14
CA LEU A 9 -4.11 1.90 15.91
C LEU A 9 -4.96 1.45 14.73
N PHE A 10 -5.40 2.40 13.92
CA PHE A 10 -6.19 2.13 12.71
C PHE A 10 -5.90 3.17 11.63
N LYS A 11 -6.00 2.75 10.38
CA LYS A 11 -6.03 3.65 9.21
C LYS A 11 -7.46 3.70 8.69
N LEU A 12 -7.92 4.90 8.31
CA LEU A 12 -9.23 5.10 7.69
C LEU A 12 -9.03 5.41 6.21
N PHE A 13 -9.80 4.71 5.38
CA PHE A 13 -9.86 4.95 3.95
C PHE A 13 -11.29 5.25 3.54
N TYR A 14 -11.46 6.13 2.56
CA TYR A 14 -12.74 6.32 1.90
C TYR A 14 -13.03 5.13 0.99
N ASN A 15 -14.30 4.77 0.86
CA ASN A 15 -14.74 3.71 -0.05
C ASN A 15 -14.53 4.06 -1.52
N ASP A 16 -14.30 5.33 -1.81
CA ASP A 16 -14.08 5.85 -3.14
C ASP A 16 -13.07 7.00 -3.09
N VAL A 17 -12.09 6.97 -3.98
CA VAL A 17 -11.04 7.99 -4.05
C VAL A 17 -11.59 9.37 -4.47
N GLY A 18 -12.70 9.40 -5.19
CA GLY A 18 -13.41 10.64 -5.53
C GLY A 18 -14.02 11.31 -4.30
N LEU A 19 -14.53 10.52 -3.33
CA LEU A 19 -14.99 11.06 -2.05
C LEU A 19 -13.83 11.63 -1.23
N LEU A 20 -12.66 10.98 -1.24
CA LEU A 20 -11.46 11.53 -0.61
C LEU A 20 -11.08 12.88 -1.23
N THR A 21 -10.93 12.93 -2.55
CA THR A 21 -10.54 14.15 -3.25
C THR A 21 -11.60 15.26 -3.16
N GLY A 22 -12.88 14.87 -3.12
CA GLY A 22 -14.01 15.78 -2.90
C GLY A 22 -14.04 16.41 -1.50
N SER A 23 -13.38 15.79 -0.52
CA SER A 23 -13.22 16.37 0.82
C SER A 23 -12.12 17.44 0.92
N PHE A 24 -11.29 17.56 -0.11
CA PHE A 24 -10.23 18.57 -0.16
C PHE A 24 -10.79 19.97 -0.36
N LEU A 25 -10.00 20.99 0.02
CA LEU A 25 -10.31 22.35 -0.37
C LEU A 25 -10.37 22.45 -1.91
N LYS A 26 -11.30 23.25 -2.43
CA LYS A 26 -11.55 23.39 -3.88
C LYS A 26 -10.27 23.60 -4.70
N LYS A 27 -9.35 24.43 -4.21
CA LYS A 27 -8.06 24.64 -4.86
C LYS A 27 -7.25 23.35 -4.96
N THR A 28 -7.11 22.62 -3.84
CA THR A 28 -6.37 21.36 -3.80
C THR A 28 -7.00 20.31 -4.70
N ALA A 29 -8.34 20.24 -4.76
CA ALA A 29 -9.04 19.33 -5.65
C ALA A 29 -8.76 19.63 -7.13
N LEU A 30 -8.73 20.91 -7.50
CA LEU A 30 -8.36 21.35 -8.87
C LEU A 30 -6.90 21.04 -9.18
N ASP A 31 -5.99 21.33 -8.25
CA ASP A 31 -4.56 21.02 -8.40
C ASP A 31 -4.32 19.50 -8.60
N VAL A 32 -5.11 18.64 -7.94
CA VAL A 32 -5.08 17.19 -8.15
C VAL A 32 -5.52 16.83 -9.56
N LEU A 33 -6.63 17.41 -10.05
CA LEU A 33 -7.17 17.15 -11.39
C LEU A 33 -6.20 17.63 -12.48
N ASP A 34 -5.50 18.72 -12.24
CA ASP A 34 -4.52 19.30 -13.17
C ASP A 34 -3.16 18.58 -13.10
N GLY A 35 -3.01 17.59 -12.22
CA GLY A 35 -1.76 16.82 -12.07
C GLY A 35 -0.62 17.65 -11.49
N ASN A 36 -0.89 18.61 -10.62
CA ASN A 36 0.12 19.48 -10.02
C ASN A 36 1.17 18.66 -9.26
N PRO A 37 2.47 18.71 -9.63
CA PRO A 37 3.52 17.91 -9.02
C PRO A 37 3.82 18.28 -7.55
N ASP A 38 3.37 19.44 -7.08
CA ASP A 38 3.59 19.90 -5.71
C ASP A 38 2.60 19.28 -4.70
N ILE A 39 1.59 18.56 -5.20
CA ILE A 39 0.63 17.85 -4.37
C ILE A 39 1.21 16.54 -3.85
N ASN A 40 1.01 16.26 -2.57
CA ASN A 40 1.31 14.95 -2.01
C ASN A 40 0.23 13.92 -2.39
N TYR A 41 0.50 13.13 -3.41
CA TYR A 41 -0.40 12.08 -3.89
C TYR A 41 -0.39 10.81 -3.04
N GLY A 42 0.41 10.73 -1.96
CA GLY A 42 0.55 9.52 -1.14
C GLY A 42 -0.81 9.00 -0.65
N SER A 43 -1.59 9.83 0.03
CA SER A 43 -2.90 9.43 0.55
C SER A 43 -3.92 9.04 -0.53
N ILE A 44 -3.83 9.67 -1.71
CA ILE A 44 -4.69 9.35 -2.86
C ILE A 44 -4.35 7.97 -3.40
N TYR A 45 -3.05 7.68 -3.56
CA TYR A 45 -2.57 6.37 -4.04
C TYR A 45 -2.89 5.27 -3.03
N GLU A 46 -2.63 5.49 -1.73
CA GLU A 46 -2.98 4.54 -0.68
C GLU A 46 -4.49 4.27 -0.66
N ASN A 47 -5.32 5.30 -0.77
CA ASN A 47 -6.78 5.12 -0.80
C ASN A 47 -7.25 4.37 -2.05
N ALA A 48 -6.68 4.64 -3.22
CA ALA A 48 -7.01 3.93 -4.45
C ALA A 48 -6.64 2.43 -4.33
N VAL A 49 -5.46 2.13 -3.80
CA VAL A 49 -5.03 0.74 -3.56
C VAL A 49 -5.94 0.06 -2.53
N ALA A 50 -6.28 0.74 -1.42
CA ALA A 50 -7.21 0.20 -0.42
C ALA A 50 -8.57 -0.14 -1.03
N GLN A 51 -9.11 0.75 -1.86
CA GLN A 51 -10.37 0.55 -2.58
C GLN A 51 -10.31 -0.69 -3.48
N GLU A 52 -9.26 -0.83 -4.29
CA GLU A 52 -9.09 -1.98 -5.18
C GLU A 52 -8.95 -3.30 -4.41
N LEU A 53 -8.08 -3.34 -3.41
CA LEU A 53 -7.90 -4.55 -2.60
C LEU A 53 -9.20 -4.97 -1.89
N ARG A 54 -9.97 -4.01 -1.35
CA ARG A 54 -11.28 -4.30 -0.75
C ARG A 54 -12.30 -4.78 -1.77
N ALA A 55 -12.34 -4.19 -2.97
CA ALA A 55 -13.23 -4.62 -4.05
C ALA A 55 -12.94 -6.06 -4.50
N HIS A 56 -11.68 -6.51 -4.37
CA HIS A 56 -11.23 -7.87 -4.68
C HIS A 56 -11.25 -8.84 -3.48
N GLY A 57 -11.96 -8.49 -2.41
CA GLY A 57 -12.28 -9.38 -1.29
C GLY A 57 -11.21 -9.50 -0.21
N PHE A 58 -10.17 -8.66 -0.23
CA PHE A 58 -9.16 -8.71 0.83
C PHE A 58 -9.58 -7.97 2.09
N ASP A 59 -9.31 -8.55 3.24
CA ASP A 59 -9.22 -7.79 4.48
C ASP A 59 -7.89 -7.07 4.56
N LEU A 60 -7.96 -5.78 4.93
CA LEU A 60 -6.78 -4.92 4.97
C LEU A 60 -6.24 -4.84 6.38
N TYR A 61 -4.98 -5.14 6.53
CA TYR A 61 -4.22 -4.91 7.74
C TYR A 61 -3.08 -3.96 7.41
N TYR A 62 -2.58 -3.21 8.38
CA TYR A 62 -1.34 -2.48 8.23
C TYR A 62 -0.33 -2.93 9.27
N TYR A 63 0.93 -2.67 9.01
CA TYR A 63 2.01 -3.04 9.89
C TYR A 63 2.73 -1.78 10.38
N ASN A 64 2.92 -1.69 11.70
CA ASN A 64 3.69 -0.61 12.28
C ASN A 64 4.59 -1.15 13.40
N SER A 65 5.88 -0.96 13.25
CA SER A 65 6.89 -1.34 14.24
C SER A 65 7.91 -0.23 14.42
N LYS A 66 8.17 0.14 15.67
CA LYS A 66 9.20 1.14 16.00
C LYS A 66 10.59 0.75 15.48
N LYS A 67 10.87 -0.55 15.36
CA LYS A 67 12.16 -1.09 14.96
C LYS A 67 12.27 -1.32 13.45
N LEU A 68 11.23 -1.87 12.83
CA LEU A 68 11.26 -2.32 11.44
C LEU A 68 10.67 -1.30 10.48
N GLY A 69 9.81 -0.40 10.96
CA GLY A 69 9.13 0.61 10.16
C GLY A 69 7.65 0.31 9.95
N GLU A 70 7.04 0.99 8.98
CA GLU A 70 5.62 0.89 8.66
C GLU A 70 5.44 0.39 7.22
N LEU A 71 4.47 -0.51 7.02
CA LEU A 71 3.98 -0.93 5.71
C LEU A 71 2.51 -0.55 5.59
N ASP A 72 2.11 -0.13 4.40
CA ASP A 72 0.76 0.39 4.18
C ASP A 72 -0.29 -0.69 4.29
N PHE A 73 -0.04 -1.88 3.71
CA PHE A 73 -0.98 -2.98 3.76
C PHE A 73 -0.27 -4.32 4.01
N LEU A 74 -0.94 -5.17 4.77
CA LEU A 74 -0.76 -6.61 4.75
C LEU A 74 -2.08 -7.21 4.29
N ILE A 75 -2.04 -8.06 3.30
CA ILE A 75 -3.18 -8.87 2.85
C ILE A 75 -2.85 -10.34 3.01
N GLN A 76 -3.86 -11.18 3.05
CA GLN A 76 -3.70 -12.63 3.15
C GLN A 76 -4.38 -13.28 1.96
N ASP A 77 -3.65 -14.14 1.23
CA ASP A 77 -4.23 -14.91 0.16
C ASP A 77 -5.00 -16.14 0.69
N ARG A 78 -5.63 -16.90 -0.20
CA ARG A 78 -6.41 -18.11 0.14
C ARG A 78 -5.58 -19.24 0.73
N ASN A 79 -4.28 -19.23 0.54
CA ASN A 79 -3.36 -20.22 1.08
C ASN A 79 -2.76 -19.75 2.41
N ASP A 80 -3.36 -18.73 3.01
CA ASP A 80 -2.89 -18.11 4.25
C ASP A 80 -1.52 -17.44 4.14
N HIS A 81 -1.01 -17.18 2.92
CA HIS A 81 0.21 -16.41 2.76
C HIS A 81 -0.03 -14.94 2.99
N VAL A 82 0.81 -14.34 3.80
CA VAL A 82 0.80 -12.89 4.04
C VAL A 82 1.63 -12.20 2.97
N LEU A 83 1.01 -11.22 2.30
CA LEU A 83 1.62 -10.40 1.26
C LEU A 83 1.74 -8.96 1.75
N PRO A 84 2.96 -8.48 2.04
CA PRO A 84 3.21 -7.09 2.39
C PRO A 84 3.19 -6.21 1.14
N ILE A 85 2.50 -5.08 1.24
CA ILE A 85 2.34 -4.10 0.17
C ILE A 85 2.71 -2.71 0.70
N GLU A 86 3.54 -2.01 -0.03
CA GLU A 86 3.90 -0.61 0.20
C GLU A 86 3.49 0.23 -1.01
N VAL A 87 2.92 1.40 -0.79
CA VAL A 87 2.45 2.31 -1.84
C VAL A 87 3.33 3.54 -1.91
N LYS A 88 3.79 3.88 -3.09
CA LYS A 88 4.63 5.05 -3.36
C LYS A 88 4.00 5.94 -4.41
N SER A 89 3.94 7.24 -4.15
CA SER A 89 3.44 8.24 -5.12
C SER A 89 4.56 9.01 -5.84
N GLY A 90 5.81 8.84 -5.44
CA GLY A 90 6.94 9.60 -5.95
C GLY A 90 7.99 8.76 -6.68
N LYS A 91 8.99 9.44 -7.27
CA LYS A 91 10.08 8.81 -8.03
C LYS A 91 11.03 7.94 -7.18
N SER A 92 10.96 8.05 -5.84
CA SER A 92 11.81 7.27 -4.92
C SER A 92 11.19 5.93 -4.51
N TYR A 93 10.35 5.34 -5.34
CA TYR A 93 9.65 4.08 -5.07
C TYR A 93 10.59 2.90 -4.77
N LYS A 94 11.85 2.96 -5.22
CA LYS A 94 12.88 1.95 -4.91
C LYS A 94 13.42 2.05 -3.47
N ARG A 95 13.03 3.05 -2.71
CA ARG A 95 13.40 3.20 -1.30
C ARG A 95 12.28 2.67 -0.42
N HIS A 96 12.39 1.42 -0.02
CA HIS A 96 11.38 0.70 0.75
C HIS A 96 12.00 -0.02 1.96
N ARG A 97 12.74 0.73 2.78
CA ARG A 97 13.49 0.19 3.93
C ARG A 97 12.64 -0.65 4.88
N ALA A 98 11.39 -0.27 5.11
CA ALA A 98 10.49 -1.04 5.98
C ALA A 98 10.20 -2.41 5.36
N MET A 99 9.93 -2.46 4.06
CA MET A 99 9.75 -3.71 3.31
C MET A 99 10.97 -4.61 3.44
N ASP A 100 12.17 -4.06 3.19
CA ASP A 100 13.42 -4.82 3.29
C ASP A 100 13.62 -5.40 4.69
N ASN A 101 13.37 -4.60 5.74
CA ASN A 101 13.49 -5.03 7.13
C ASN A 101 12.50 -6.16 7.48
N VAL A 102 11.26 -6.04 7.01
CA VAL A 102 10.19 -7.02 7.29
C VAL A 102 10.45 -8.33 6.55
N LEU A 103 10.87 -8.27 5.28
CA LEU A 103 11.23 -9.46 4.50
C LEU A 103 12.47 -10.17 5.05
N ALA A 104 13.42 -9.43 5.60
CA ALA A 104 14.63 -9.99 6.23
C ALA A 104 14.37 -10.56 7.63
N HIS A 105 13.18 -10.34 8.23
CA HIS A 105 12.91 -10.78 9.59
C HIS A 105 12.64 -12.28 9.65
N PRO A 106 13.47 -13.09 10.34
CA PRO A 106 13.41 -14.54 10.23
C PRO A 106 12.13 -15.16 10.76
N GLU A 107 11.45 -14.51 11.71
CA GLU A 107 10.21 -15.03 12.31
C GLU A 107 8.97 -14.79 11.44
N TYR A 108 9.05 -13.91 10.44
CA TYR A 108 7.87 -13.59 9.61
C TYR A 108 7.68 -14.54 8.43
N HIS A 109 8.74 -15.25 8.03
CA HIS A 109 8.72 -16.22 6.92
C HIS A 109 8.11 -15.67 5.62
N LEU A 110 8.36 -14.39 5.34
CA LEU A 110 7.87 -13.72 4.15
C LEU A 110 8.87 -13.89 3.00
N ASN A 111 8.39 -14.37 1.86
CA ASN A 111 9.24 -14.68 0.70
C ASN A 111 9.24 -13.58 -0.34
N THR A 112 8.20 -12.76 -0.37
CA THR A 112 8.03 -11.69 -1.37
C THR A 112 7.27 -10.52 -0.79
N GLY A 113 7.52 -9.34 -1.34
CA GLY A 113 6.77 -8.11 -1.05
C GLY A 113 6.50 -7.34 -2.33
N TYR A 114 5.53 -6.44 -2.27
CA TYR A 114 5.08 -5.64 -3.41
C TYR A 114 5.20 -4.16 -3.12
N VAL A 115 5.75 -3.41 -4.07
CA VAL A 115 5.77 -1.95 -4.06
C VAL A 115 4.94 -1.46 -5.24
N LEU A 116 3.83 -0.78 -4.95
CA LEU A 116 2.94 -0.18 -5.94
C LEU A 116 3.27 1.30 -6.11
N GLY A 117 3.52 1.74 -7.35
CA GLY A 117 3.93 3.12 -7.56
C GLY A 117 3.95 3.56 -9.03
N PRO A 118 4.50 4.75 -9.31
CA PRO A 118 4.66 5.28 -10.66
C PRO A 118 5.87 4.64 -11.37
N CYS A 119 5.82 3.32 -11.55
CA CYS A 119 6.91 2.53 -12.11
C CYS A 119 6.39 1.51 -13.13
N ASN A 120 7.32 0.91 -13.88
CA ASN A 120 7.04 -0.29 -14.66
C ASN A 120 7.23 -1.54 -13.79
N VAL A 121 6.72 -2.68 -14.28
CA VAL A 121 6.92 -3.98 -13.63
C VAL A 121 8.42 -4.31 -13.59
N SER A 122 8.93 -4.58 -12.40
CA SER A 122 10.30 -5.06 -12.21
C SER A 122 10.41 -5.88 -10.92
N VAL A 123 11.40 -6.75 -10.86
CA VAL A 123 11.69 -7.57 -9.68
C VAL A 123 13.12 -7.27 -9.24
N GLU A 124 13.28 -6.89 -7.98
CA GLU A 124 14.58 -6.66 -7.35
C GLU A 124 14.67 -7.51 -6.06
N GLY A 125 15.42 -8.60 -6.11
CA GLY A 125 15.47 -9.57 -5.00
C GLY A 125 14.10 -10.16 -4.70
N ASN A 126 13.63 -9.96 -3.48
CA ASN A 126 12.31 -10.44 -3.01
C ASN A 126 11.20 -9.37 -3.15
N VAL A 127 11.47 -8.25 -3.80
CA VAL A 127 10.51 -7.17 -3.97
C VAL A 127 10.10 -7.05 -5.43
N THR A 128 8.80 -7.09 -5.68
CA THR A 128 8.19 -6.86 -6.99
C THR A 128 7.62 -5.44 -7.01
N HIS A 129 8.10 -4.63 -7.95
CA HIS A 129 7.57 -3.31 -8.21
C HIS A 129 6.48 -3.40 -9.28
N LEU A 130 5.35 -2.78 -9.03
CA LEU A 130 4.19 -2.78 -9.92
C LEU A 130 3.65 -1.35 -10.12
N PRO A 131 3.17 -1.02 -11.32
CA PRO A 131 2.37 0.18 -11.50
C PRO A 131 1.17 0.18 -10.55
N VAL A 132 0.81 1.35 -10.00
CA VAL A 132 -0.27 1.44 -8.99
C VAL A 132 -1.60 0.88 -9.46
N TYR A 133 -1.91 1.01 -10.77
CA TYR A 133 -3.16 0.47 -11.34
C TYR A 133 -3.21 -1.06 -11.35
N MET A 134 -2.07 -1.73 -11.17
CA MET A 134 -2.02 -3.20 -11.04
C MET A 134 -2.47 -3.70 -9.66
N ALA A 135 -2.86 -2.80 -8.74
CA ALA A 135 -3.55 -3.19 -7.52
C ALA A 135 -4.79 -4.05 -7.81
N GLY A 136 -5.48 -3.78 -8.92
CA GLY A 136 -6.62 -4.57 -9.40
C GLY A 136 -6.27 -5.99 -9.88
N MET A 137 -5.00 -6.38 -9.92
CA MET A 137 -4.59 -7.75 -10.27
C MET A 137 -4.50 -8.69 -9.07
N PHE A 138 -4.54 -8.16 -7.86
CA PHE A 138 -4.66 -8.98 -6.66
C PHE A 138 -6.11 -9.45 -6.52
N HIS A 139 -6.33 -10.76 -6.49
CA HIS A 139 -7.65 -11.36 -6.36
C HIS A 139 -7.66 -12.35 -5.20
N ASN A 140 -8.72 -12.29 -4.42
CA ASN A 140 -8.99 -13.22 -3.32
C ASN A 140 -10.24 -14.09 -3.63
N GLU A 141 -10.49 -14.36 -4.91
CA GLU A 141 -11.60 -15.22 -5.37
C GLU A 141 -11.25 -16.70 -5.40
#